data_88d6139d73e78d5a33a1f3ac1a98a859
#
_entry.id   88d6139d73e78d5a33a1f3ac1a98a859
#
_cell.length_a   1.000
_cell.length_b   1.000
_cell.length_c   1.000
_cell.angle_alpha   90.00
_cell.angle_beta   90.00
_cell.angle_gamma   90.00
#
_symmetry.space_group_name_H-M   'P 1'
#
loop_
_entity.id
_entity.type
_entity.pdbx_description
1 polymer ?
#
loop_
_entity_poly.entity_id
_entity_poly.type
_entity_poly.pdbx_seq_one_letter_code
_entity_poly.pdbx_strand_id
1 'polypeptide(L)'
;GYVVSQGVQLSPVRPKLDGATLLVSEARARIVRSAQLPRTPAGVELAVQCKPRLVEAGKLVSGLKPEGRAARTALCVRDAGRTLDAYLTDPAERGPTLAELGSWLAADGCSDALNLDGGPSTAAAYRGEAGVLRIGPGEFLPYSIRFWPR
;
A
#
# COMPACT_ATOMS: atom_id res chain seq x y z
N GLY A 1 -12.38 3.56 0.86
CA GLY A 1 -12.09 2.32 1.59
C GLY A 1 -12.00 2.55 3.09
N TYR A 2 -11.78 1.51 3.84
CA TYR A 2 -11.56 1.58 5.28
C TYR A 2 -10.28 2.35 5.59
N VAL A 3 -10.39 3.31 6.49
CA VAL A 3 -9.25 4.14 6.92
C VAL A 3 -9.31 4.29 8.44
N VAL A 4 -8.18 3.98 9.09
CA VAL A 4 -7.91 4.29 10.49
C VAL A 4 -6.63 5.11 10.57
N SER A 5 -6.61 6.13 11.39
CA SER A 5 -5.43 6.93 11.70
C SER A 5 -5.36 7.19 13.19
N GLN A 6 -4.22 6.90 13.80
CA GLN A 6 -4.00 7.05 15.25
C GLN A 6 -5.10 6.37 16.10
N GLY A 7 -5.53 5.17 15.68
CA GLY A 7 -6.59 4.42 16.35
C GLY A 7 -8.01 4.93 16.10
N VAL A 8 -8.18 6.04 15.39
CA VAL A 8 -9.49 6.61 15.07
C VAL A 8 -9.94 6.17 13.68
N GLN A 9 -11.12 5.58 13.60
CA GLN A 9 -11.73 5.22 12.32
C GLN A 9 -12.25 6.47 11.59
N LEU A 10 -11.66 6.76 10.45
CA LEU A 10 -12.04 7.90 9.60
C LEU A 10 -13.05 7.52 8.51
N SER A 11 -13.03 6.25 8.08
CA SER A 11 -13.92 5.73 7.03
C SER A 11 -14.25 4.26 7.28
N PRO A 12 -15.50 3.82 7.03
CA PRO A 12 -15.91 2.44 7.30
C PRO A 12 -15.31 1.44 6.28
N VAL A 13 -15.30 0.17 6.69
CA VAL A 13 -15.00 -0.95 5.79
C VAL A 13 -15.98 -0.95 4.64
N ARG A 14 -15.46 -1.11 3.42
CA ARG A 14 -16.26 -1.31 2.22
C ARG A 14 -16.18 -2.78 1.78
N PRO A 15 -17.14 -3.64 2.17
CA PRO A 15 -17.07 -5.08 1.89
C PRO A 15 -17.06 -5.41 0.40
N LYS A 16 -17.72 -4.57 -0.42
CA LYS A 16 -17.77 -4.71 -1.89
C LYS A 16 -16.48 -4.27 -2.60
N LEU A 17 -15.52 -3.68 -1.88
CA LEU A 17 -14.21 -3.39 -2.43
C LEU A 17 -13.39 -4.68 -2.37
N ASP A 18 -13.42 -5.45 -3.46
CA ASP A 18 -12.59 -6.64 -3.62
C ASP A 18 -11.11 -6.23 -3.66
N GLY A 19 -10.43 -6.41 -2.56
CA GLY A 19 -9.05 -5.98 -2.36
C GLY A 19 -8.52 -6.44 -1.02
N ALA A 20 -7.58 -5.68 -0.49
CA ALA A 20 -6.97 -5.97 0.80
C ALA A 20 -6.88 -4.71 1.66
N THR A 21 -6.57 -4.91 2.92
CA THR A 21 -6.37 -3.83 3.87
C THR A 21 -5.04 -4.02 4.58
N LEU A 22 -4.20 -2.99 4.53
CA LEU A 22 -3.10 -2.85 5.45
C LEU A 22 -3.65 -2.55 6.84
N LEU A 23 -3.17 -3.28 7.83
CA LEU A 23 -3.40 -3.04 9.25
C LEU A 23 -2.06 -2.89 9.95
N VAL A 24 -1.90 -1.85 10.74
CA VAL A 24 -0.74 -1.66 11.62
C VAL A 24 -1.26 -1.60 13.06
N SER A 25 -0.69 -2.44 13.92
CA SER A 25 -1.01 -2.54 15.34
C SER A 25 0.28 -2.68 16.11
N GLU A 26 0.50 -1.88 17.13
CA GLU A 26 1.73 -1.87 17.92
C GLU A 26 2.98 -1.78 17.02
N ALA A 27 3.75 -2.86 16.89
CA ALA A 27 4.97 -2.91 16.07
C ALA A 27 4.84 -3.88 14.88
N ARG A 28 3.62 -4.18 14.42
CA ARG A 28 3.40 -5.13 13.32
C ARG A 28 2.46 -4.60 12.27
N ALA A 29 2.87 -4.81 11.01
CA ALA A 29 2.06 -4.60 9.82
C ALA A 29 1.56 -5.94 9.27
N ARG A 30 0.36 -5.97 8.71
CA ARG A 30 -0.19 -7.12 7.98
C ARG A 30 -1.15 -6.63 6.89
N ILE A 31 -1.19 -7.37 5.79
CA ILE A 31 -2.15 -7.13 4.72
C ILE A 31 -3.10 -8.31 4.68
N VAL A 32 -4.38 -8.05 4.88
CA VAL A 32 -5.45 -9.07 4.92
C VAL A 32 -6.46 -8.81 3.83
N ARG A 33 -7.16 -9.86 3.35
CA ARG A 33 -8.26 -9.70 2.40
C ARG A 33 -9.37 -8.86 3.04
N SER A 34 -9.89 -7.89 2.33
CA SER A 34 -10.94 -7.00 2.87
C SER A 34 -12.19 -7.76 3.31
N ALA A 35 -12.52 -8.87 2.65
CA ALA A 35 -13.64 -9.75 3.04
C ALA A 35 -13.43 -10.46 4.40
N GLN A 36 -12.19 -10.56 4.89
CA GLN A 36 -11.84 -11.20 6.16
C GLN A 36 -11.74 -10.20 7.32
N LEU A 37 -11.95 -8.91 7.04
CA LEU A 37 -11.90 -7.90 8.09
C LEU A 37 -13.10 -8.04 9.02
N PRO A 38 -12.89 -8.07 10.35
CA PRO A 38 -13.96 -7.85 11.30
C PRO A 38 -14.51 -6.43 11.10
N ARG A 39 -15.79 -6.23 11.44
CA ARG A 39 -16.43 -4.90 11.29
C ARG A 39 -15.69 -3.78 12.03
N THR A 40 -15.07 -4.12 13.14
CA THR A 40 -14.27 -3.19 13.96
C THR A 40 -13.03 -3.91 14.45
N PRO A 41 -11.90 -3.85 13.73
CA PRO A 41 -10.64 -4.43 14.19
C PRO A 41 -10.16 -3.72 15.46
N ALA A 42 -9.97 -4.47 16.54
CA ALA A 42 -9.45 -3.93 17.79
C ALA A 42 -7.93 -3.71 17.71
N GLY A 43 -7.42 -2.70 18.42
CA GLY A 43 -5.98 -2.44 18.54
C GLY A 43 -5.27 -1.99 17.26
N VAL A 44 -6.01 -1.50 16.27
CA VAL A 44 -5.45 -1.01 15.01
C VAL A 44 -5.14 0.47 15.12
N GLU A 45 -3.89 0.84 14.92
CA GLU A 45 -3.42 2.24 14.93
C GLU A 45 -3.56 2.89 13.55
N LEU A 46 -3.29 2.12 12.49
CA LEU A 46 -3.44 2.56 11.10
C LEU A 46 -4.08 1.45 10.28
N ALA A 47 -5.03 1.82 9.44
CA ALA A 47 -5.57 0.95 8.40
C ALA A 47 -5.80 1.70 7.10
N VAL A 48 -5.53 1.02 5.97
CA VAL A 48 -5.83 1.52 4.63
C VAL A 48 -6.33 0.36 3.77
N GLN A 49 -7.59 0.46 3.33
CA GLN A 49 -8.19 -0.49 2.38
C GLN A 49 -7.99 0.00 0.95
N CYS A 50 -7.43 -0.85 0.11
CA CYS A 50 -7.22 -0.58 -1.31
C CYS A 50 -7.27 -1.84 -2.17
N LYS A 51 -7.05 -1.72 -3.47
CA LYS A 51 -7.02 -2.83 -4.43
C LYS A 51 -6.10 -2.56 -5.62
N PRO A 52 -5.61 -3.62 -6.28
CA PRO A 52 -5.69 -5.03 -5.85
C PRO A 52 -4.62 -5.38 -4.80
N ARG A 53 -4.75 -6.51 -4.14
CA ARG A 53 -3.63 -7.19 -3.49
C ARG A 53 -2.73 -7.73 -4.60
N LEU A 54 -1.42 -7.56 -4.44
CA LEU A 54 -0.42 -7.93 -5.45
C LEU A 54 0.31 -9.23 -5.11
N VAL A 55 0.66 -9.39 -3.84
CA VAL A 55 1.37 -10.55 -3.30
C VAL A 55 0.61 -11.08 -2.10
N GLU A 56 0.51 -12.39 -1.98
CA GLU A 56 -0.07 -13.13 -0.86
C GLU A 56 0.82 -14.31 -0.49
N ALA A 57 1.25 -14.37 0.77
CA ALA A 57 2.15 -15.42 1.27
C ALA A 57 3.39 -15.64 0.36
N GLY A 58 4.01 -14.55 -0.08
CA GLY A 58 5.21 -14.55 -0.93
C GLY A 58 4.96 -14.89 -2.40
N LYS A 59 3.70 -15.03 -2.82
CA LYS A 59 3.34 -15.41 -4.20
C LYS A 59 2.53 -14.32 -4.89
N LEU A 60 2.78 -14.14 -6.19
CA LEU A 60 1.95 -13.29 -7.03
C LEU A 60 0.48 -13.73 -6.97
N VAL A 61 -0.42 -12.78 -6.75
CA VAL A 61 -1.87 -13.05 -6.78
C VAL A 61 -2.30 -13.29 -8.22
N SER A 62 -3.12 -14.33 -8.44
CA SER A 62 -3.67 -14.64 -9.76
C SER A 62 -4.70 -13.60 -10.23
N GLY A 63 -4.87 -13.47 -11.54
CA GLY A 63 -5.88 -12.60 -12.16
C GLY A 63 -5.54 -11.12 -12.19
N LEU A 64 -4.29 -10.73 -11.89
CA LEU A 64 -3.82 -9.37 -12.11
C LEU A 64 -3.75 -9.06 -13.60
N LYS A 65 -4.26 -7.87 -13.98
CA LYS A 65 -4.28 -7.45 -15.37
C LYS A 65 -2.86 -7.25 -15.91
N PRO A 66 -2.51 -7.84 -17.05
CA PRO A 66 -1.20 -7.69 -17.68
C PRO A 66 -1.07 -6.38 -18.48
N GLU A 67 -2.16 -5.67 -18.70
CA GLU A 67 -2.23 -4.38 -19.39
C GLU A 67 -2.45 -3.22 -18.40
N GLY A 68 -2.39 -2.00 -18.91
CA GLY A 68 -2.62 -0.80 -18.12
C GLY A 68 -1.37 -0.35 -17.35
N ARG A 69 -0.36 0.10 -18.10
CA ARG A 69 0.85 0.70 -17.53
C ARG A 69 0.56 2.08 -16.96
N ALA A 70 1.03 2.32 -15.74
CA ALA A 70 0.90 3.62 -15.07
C ALA A 70 1.93 3.73 -13.94
N ALA A 71 2.18 4.94 -13.46
CA ALA A 71 2.87 5.13 -12.20
C ALA A 71 2.13 4.40 -11.09
N ARG A 72 2.86 3.76 -10.18
CA ARG A 72 2.30 2.90 -9.14
C ARG A 72 2.85 3.27 -7.77
N THR A 73 1.99 3.07 -6.78
CA THR A 73 2.36 3.07 -5.36
C THR A 73 1.94 1.73 -4.77
N ALA A 74 2.83 1.07 -4.05
CA ALA A 74 2.53 -0.18 -3.35
C ALA A 74 3.13 -0.19 -1.95
N LEU A 75 2.50 -0.97 -1.07
CA LEU A 75 3.01 -1.29 0.25
C LEU A 75 3.38 -2.77 0.31
N CYS A 76 4.52 -3.06 0.88
CA CYS A 76 5.09 -4.40 1.04
C CYS A 76 5.32 -4.69 2.53
N VAL A 77 4.87 -5.83 2.98
CA VAL A 77 5.12 -6.34 4.33
C VAL A 77 6.13 -7.47 4.25
N ARG A 78 7.14 -7.45 5.14
CA ARG A 78 8.19 -8.47 5.29
C ARG A 78 8.42 -8.83 6.75
N ASP A 79 9.33 -9.77 6.99
CA ASP A 79 9.85 -10.13 8.32
C ASP A 79 8.75 -10.39 9.35
N ALA A 80 7.75 -11.17 8.96
CA ALA A 80 6.59 -11.45 9.79
C ALA A 80 5.87 -10.19 10.29
N GLY A 81 5.84 -9.15 9.45
CA GLY A 81 5.15 -7.88 9.74
C GLY A 81 5.98 -6.82 10.46
N ARG A 82 7.27 -7.06 10.68
CA ARG A 82 8.16 -6.08 11.33
C ARG A 82 8.64 -4.99 10.39
N THR A 83 8.66 -5.28 9.09
CA THR A 83 9.08 -4.35 8.05
C THR A 83 7.91 -3.99 7.16
N LEU A 84 7.70 -2.70 6.95
CA LEU A 84 6.73 -2.15 6.00
C LEU A 84 7.46 -1.20 5.06
N ASP A 85 7.55 -1.58 3.79
CA ASP A 85 8.16 -0.78 2.74
C ASP A 85 7.12 -0.12 1.85
N ALA A 86 7.42 1.08 1.38
CA ALA A 86 6.64 1.77 0.36
C ALA A 86 7.43 1.82 -0.95
N TYR A 87 6.83 1.32 -2.01
CA TYR A 87 7.36 1.32 -3.37
C TYR A 87 6.62 2.34 -4.21
N LEU A 88 7.37 3.17 -4.90
CA LEU A 88 6.84 4.11 -5.86
C LEU A 88 7.61 3.95 -7.17
N THR A 89 6.89 3.98 -8.28
CA THR A 89 7.51 4.09 -9.61
C THR A 89 7.53 5.55 -10.02
N ASP A 90 8.54 5.93 -10.79
CA ASP A 90 8.65 7.31 -11.27
C ASP A 90 7.43 7.67 -12.14
N PRO A 91 6.67 8.72 -11.80
CA PRO A 91 5.53 9.13 -12.60
C PRO A 91 5.92 9.69 -13.98
N ALA A 92 7.17 10.09 -14.19
CA ALA A 92 7.69 10.52 -15.49
C ALA A 92 7.93 9.35 -16.45
N GLU A 93 8.02 8.12 -15.92
CA GLU A 93 8.26 6.91 -16.69
C GLU A 93 6.95 6.18 -17.03
N ARG A 94 7.00 5.35 -18.10
CA ARG A 94 5.92 4.43 -18.42
C ARG A 94 5.93 3.27 -17.42
N GLY A 95 5.30 3.46 -16.28
CA GLY A 95 5.31 2.54 -15.14
C GLY A 95 4.88 1.11 -15.48
N PRO A 96 4.96 0.18 -14.51
CA PRO A 96 4.62 -1.23 -14.70
C PRO A 96 3.12 -1.46 -14.81
N THR A 97 2.76 -2.63 -15.36
CA THR A 97 1.45 -3.23 -15.16
C THR A 97 1.34 -3.73 -13.71
N LEU A 98 0.13 -4.06 -13.25
CA LEU A 98 -0.07 -4.64 -11.92
C LEU A 98 0.58 -6.03 -11.77
N ALA A 99 0.58 -6.82 -12.86
CA ALA A 99 1.21 -8.14 -12.86
C ALA A 99 2.74 -8.03 -12.76
N GLU A 100 3.37 -7.12 -13.52
CA GLU A 100 4.82 -6.86 -13.43
C GLU A 100 5.20 -6.37 -12.03
N LEU A 101 4.48 -5.38 -11.48
CA LEU A 101 4.74 -4.87 -10.14
C LEU A 101 4.62 -5.96 -9.08
N GLY A 102 3.56 -6.78 -9.13
CA GLY A 102 3.39 -7.90 -8.21
C GLY A 102 4.51 -8.92 -8.31
N SER A 103 4.97 -9.23 -9.54
CA SER A 103 6.11 -10.14 -9.77
C SER A 103 7.41 -9.58 -9.17
N TRP A 104 7.68 -8.29 -9.35
CA TRP A 104 8.86 -7.63 -8.76
C TRP A 104 8.83 -7.67 -7.23
N LEU A 105 7.69 -7.33 -6.63
CA LEU A 105 7.52 -7.33 -5.18
C LEU A 105 7.65 -8.74 -4.58
N ALA A 106 7.12 -9.76 -5.25
CA ALA A 106 7.30 -11.15 -4.82
C ALA A 106 8.78 -11.58 -4.91
N ALA A 107 9.46 -11.26 -6.01
CA ALA A 107 10.88 -11.55 -6.19
C ALA A 107 11.78 -10.80 -5.19
N ASP A 108 11.37 -9.59 -4.79
CA ASP A 108 12.06 -8.77 -3.79
C ASP A 108 11.77 -9.20 -2.34
N GLY A 109 11.02 -10.28 -2.13
CA GLY A 109 10.81 -10.92 -0.82
C GLY A 109 9.64 -10.35 -0.02
N CYS A 110 8.69 -9.65 -0.65
CA CYS A 110 7.45 -9.28 0.02
C CYS A 110 6.66 -10.54 0.42
N SER A 111 6.33 -10.69 1.70
CA SER A 111 5.36 -11.71 2.12
C SER A 111 3.95 -11.36 1.68
N ASP A 112 3.61 -10.09 1.74
CA ASP A 112 2.34 -9.54 1.28
C ASP A 112 2.53 -8.16 0.67
N ALA A 113 1.77 -7.84 -0.39
CA ALA A 113 1.82 -6.52 -1.00
C ALA A 113 0.45 -6.03 -1.45
N LEU A 114 0.23 -4.73 -1.29
CA LEU A 114 -1.01 -4.04 -1.62
C LEU A 114 -0.72 -2.87 -2.56
N ASN A 115 -1.40 -2.83 -3.71
CA ASN A 115 -1.41 -1.65 -4.56
C ASN A 115 -2.26 -0.56 -3.92
N LEU A 116 -1.75 0.65 -3.92
CA LEU A 116 -2.50 1.86 -3.58
C LEU A 116 -2.97 2.56 -4.86
N ASP A 117 -3.56 3.75 -4.70
CA ASP A 117 -3.87 4.60 -5.85
C ASP A 117 -2.58 4.96 -6.58
N GLY A 118 -2.68 5.09 -7.91
CA GLY A 118 -1.54 5.25 -8.80
C GLY A 118 -1.78 6.36 -9.83
N GLY A 119 -1.00 6.35 -10.92
CA GLY A 119 -1.06 7.39 -11.93
C GLY A 119 -0.76 8.76 -11.33
N PRO A 120 -1.63 9.77 -11.54
CA PRO A 120 -1.43 11.12 -10.99
C PRO A 120 -1.36 11.19 -9.46
N SER A 121 -1.93 10.19 -8.76
CA SER A 121 -1.88 10.09 -7.30
C SER A 121 -0.56 9.53 -6.76
N THR A 122 0.36 9.06 -7.63
CA THR A 122 1.66 8.56 -7.20
C THR A 122 2.55 9.73 -6.82
N ALA A 123 2.75 9.91 -5.52
CA ALA A 123 3.59 10.97 -4.98
C ALA A 123 4.25 10.56 -3.67
N ALA A 124 5.44 11.07 -3.41
CA ALA A 124 6.14 10.94 -2.15
C ALA A 124 6.94 12.21 -1.83
N ALA A 125 7.15 12.44 -0.55
CA ALA A 125 8.11 13.40 -0.07
C ALA A 125 8.94 12.75 1.05
N TYR A 126 10.25 12.80 0.92
CA TYR A 126 11.20 12.32 1.91
C TYR A 126 12.08 13.47 2.38
N ARG A 127 12.18 13.64 3.69
CA ARG A 127 13.08 14.62 4.30
C ARG A 127 14.32 13.90 4.82
N GLY A 128 15.45 14.11 4.16
CA GLY A 128 16.77 13.65 4.58
C GLY A 128 17.67 14.82 5.00
N GLU A 129 18.93 14.53 5.30
CA GLU A 129 19.94 15.55 5.67
C GLU A 129 20.17 16.57 4.56
N ALA A 130 20.15 16.14 3.29
CA ALA A 130 20.32 17.00 2.12
C ALA A 130 19.08 17.83 1.74
N GLY A 131 17.99 17.76 2.51
CA GLY A 131 16.76 18.50 2.25
C GLY A 131 15.55 17.60 1.97
N VAL A 132 14.58 18.12 1.21
CA VAL A 132 13.35 17.38 0.87
C VAL A 132 13.40 16.90 -0.57
N LEU A 133 13.47 15.57 -0.75
CA LEU A 133 13.25 14.91 -2.04
C LEU A 133 11.73 14.78 -2.27
N ARG A 134 11.27 15.17 -3.45
CA ARG A 134 9.87 15.01 -3.87
C ARG A 134 9.80 14.17 -5.13
N ILE A 135 8.84 13.26 -5.18
CA ILE A 135 8.51 12.42 -6.34
C ILE A 135 7.03 12.65 -6.65
N GLY A 136 6.72 12.84 -7.93
CA GLY A 136 5.36 13.05 -8.41
C GLY A 136 4.91 14.51 -8.45
N PRO A 137 3.76 14.76 -9.08
CA PRO A 137 3.31 16.11 -9.46
C PRO A 137 2.83 16.96 -8.27
N GLY A 138 2.63 16.38 -7.10
CA GLY A 138 2.17 17.12 -5.93
C GLY A 138 0.72 17.61 -6.03
N GLU A 139 -0.11 16.95 -6.81
CA GLU A 139 -1.54 17.21 -6.87
C GLU A 139 -2.22 16.97 -5.53
N PHE A 140 -3.43 17.51 -5.36
CA PHE A 140 -4.20 17.31 -4.15
C PHE A 140 -4.51 15.83 -3.92
N LEU A 141 -4.00 15.29 -2.81
CA LEU A 141 -4.26 13.92 -2.38
C LEU A 141 -5.17 13.97 -1.13
N PRO A 142 -6.30 13.26 -1.13
CA PRO A 142 -7.21 13.25 0.02
C PRO A 142 -6.60 12.55 1.25
N TYR A 143 -5.65 11.65 1.02
CA TYR A 143 -4.97 10.91 2.09
C TYR A 143 -3.50 10.70 1.75
N SER A 144 -2.65 10.72 2.78
CA SER A 144 -1.23 10.35 2.70
C SER A 144 -0.87 9.41 3.86
N ILE A 145 0.06 8.48 3.63
CA ILE A 145 0.66 7.69 4.69
C ILE A 145 1.97 8.38 5.06
N ARG A 146 2.17 8.62 6.36
CA ARG A 146 3.40 9.24 6.87
C ARG A 146 4.16 8.24 7.71
N PHE A 147 5.48 8.21 7.52
CA PHE A 147 6.43 7.43 8.30
C PHE A 147 7.27 8.39 9.12
N TRP A 148 7.37 8.16 10.42
CA TRP A 148 8.17 8.94 11.33
C TRP A 148 9.27 8.08 11.92
N PRO A 149 10.52 8.55 12.01
CA PRO A 149 11.53 7.87 12.82
C PRO A 149 11.06 7.86 14.28
N ARG A 150 11.32 6.74 14.95
CA ARG A 150 11.14 6.62 16.41
C ARG A 150 12.37 7.10 17.13
#